data_88075ace1dcab5b899b770103cb9433a
#
_entry.id   88075ace1dcab5b899b770103cb9433a
#
_cell.length_a   1.000
_cell.length_b   1.000
_cell.length_c   1.000
_cell.angle_alpha   90.00
_cell.angle_beta   90.00
_cell.angle_gamma   90.00
#
_symmetry.space_group_name_H-M   'P 1'
#
loop_
_entity.id
_entity.type
_entity.pdbx_description
1 polymer ?
#
loop_
_entity_poly.entity_id
_entity_poly.type
_entity_poly.pdbx_seq_one_letter_code
_entity_poly.pdbx_strand_id
1 'polypeptide(L)'
;ITGWYDKNTEELSGGQKQLLNLASIMVMRPEVLLLDEPTAQLDPLAKKKFFDTVLELNKDFGITIMCVEHNLADIYSKADKVLVLEDGKLIYNGTPRKTAESLVKTENPLVYGLPSSVRIYEGCKKDITFETDCPLTVKEGRKWIASLNIKGGSYVSQDKHYETGDTAVSVKNVFFRYTKNSANVLENISFDIEKGRITALLGSNGAGKTTLLRLMAGIKKPISGKVKVNGRCA
;
A
#
# COMPACT_ATOMS: atom_id res chain seq x y z
N ILE A 1 12.12 -3.47 19.25
CA ILE A 1 11.40 -2.62 20.25
C ILE A 1 12.39 -1.77 21.06
N THR A 2 13.67 -2.12 21.14
CA THR A 2 14.67 -1.47 22.00
C THR A 2 14.80 0.05 21.86
N GLY A 3 14.52 0.64 20.70
CA GLY A 3 14.56 2.10 20.49
C GLY A 3 13.30 2.87 20.91
N TRP A 4 12.30 2.22 21.50
CA TRP A 4 11.02 2.86 21.85
C TRP A 4 10.68 2.73 23.34
N TYR A 5 11.57 2.13 24.13
CA TYR A 5 11.30 1.80 25.53
C TYR A 5 10.93 3.03 26.37
N ASP A 6 11.59 4.17 26.11
CA ASP A 6 11.36 5.42 26.84
C ASP A 6 10.32 6.36 26.19
N LYS A 7 9.63 5.89 25.13
CA LYS A 7 8.62 6.69 24.45
C LYS A 7 7.22 6.42 24.98
N ASN A 8 6.43 7.49 25.11
CA ASN A 8 5.00 7.33 25.33
C ASN A 8 4.35 6.69 24.10
N THR A 9 3.30 5.91 24.30
CA THR A 9 2.56 5.25 23.19
C THR A 9 2.00 6.25 22.16
N GLU A 10 1.70 7.47 22.58
CA GLU A 10 1.23 8.55 21.70
C GLU A 10 2.29 9.01 20.69
N GLU A 11 3.56 8.91 21.07
CA GLU A 11 4.72 9.32 20.23
C GLU A 11 5.09 8.25 19.18
N LEU A 12 4.53 7.06 19.29
CA LEU A 12 4.79 5.97 18.35
C LEU A 12 4.03 6.18 17.04
N SER A 13 4.70 5.86 15.91
CA SER A 13 4.02 5.79 14.61
C SER A 13 2.98 4.67 14.58
N GLY A 14 2.02 4.73 13.64
CA GLY A 14 1.00 3.68 13.49
C GLY A 14 1.61 2.29 13.34
N GLY A 15 2.66 2.12 12.55
CA GLY A 15 3.38 0.85 12.39
C GLY A 15 4.06 0.38 13.67
N GLN A 16 4.63 1.31 14.45
CA GLN A 16 5.23 0.98 15.74
C GLN A 16 4.17 0.55 16.76
N LYS A 17 3.01 1.21 16.79
CA LYS A 17 1.87 0.81 17.63
C LYS A 17 1.38 -0.60 17.29
N GLN A 18 1.25 -0.92 16.00
CA GLN A 18 0.82 -2.26 15.57
C GLN A 18 1.84 -3.35 15.95
N LEU A 19 3.15 -3.08 15.79
CA LEU A 19 4.18 -4.01 16.24
C LEU A 19 4.22 -4.17 17.78
N LEU A 20 3.93 -3.10 18.53
CA LEU A 20 3.82 -3.15 19.97
C LEU A 20 2.60 -3.98 20.41
N ASN A 21 1.44 -3.80 19.76
CA ASN A 21 0.26 -4.61 20.00
C ASN A 21 0.53 -6.09 19.70
N LEU A 22 1.16 -6.38 18.56
CA LEU A 22 1.56 -7.75 18.22
C LEU A 22 2.48 -8.35 19.29
N ALA A 23 3.50 -7.61 19.73
CA ALA A 23 4.42 -8.05 20.78
C ALA A 23 3.71 -8.32 22.10
N SER A 24 2.73 -7.49 22.52
CA SER A 24 1.96 -7.70 23.74
C SER A 24 1.11 -8.98 23.70
N ILE A 25 0.53 -9.31 22.54
CA ILE A 25 -0.20 -10.57 22.34
C ILE A 25 0.77 -11.76 22.38
N MET A 26 1.95 -11.62 21.79
CA MET A 26 2.95 -12.69 21.76
C MET A 26 3.52 -13.07 23.14
N VAL A 27 3.45 -12.18 24.12
CA VAL A 27 3.80 -12.52 25.53
C VAL A 27 2.91 -13.65 26.08
N MET A 28 1.66 -13.75 25.61
CA MET A 28 0.73 -14.81 26.01
C MET A 28 1.00 -16.17 25.34
N ARG A 29 1.96 -16.24 24.41
CA ARG A 29 2.32 -17.44 23.64
C ARG A 29 1.12 -18.13 22.98
N PRO A 30 0.34 -17.42 22.15
CA PRO A 30 -0.85 -17.98 21.50
C PRO A 30 -0.46 -19.06 20.49
N GLU A 31 -1.26 -20.11 20.38
CA GLU A 31 -1.13 -21.12 19.32
C GLU A 31 -1.80 -20.64 18.02
N VAL A 32 -2.80 -19.77 18.14
CA VAL A 32 -3.56 -19.19 17.02
C VAL A 32 -3.62 -17.68 17.15
N LEU A 33 -3.25 -16.98 16.10
CA LEU A 33 -3.30 -15.52 16.00
C LEU A 33 -4.34 -15.10 14.95
N LEU A 34 -5.35 -14.33 15.39
CA LEU A 34 -6.38 -13.77 14.53
C LEU A 34 -6.11 -12.28 14.33
N LEU A 35 -5.97 -11.87 13.08
CA LEU A 35 -5.66 -10.50 12.67
C LEU A 35 -6.80 -9.97 11.79
N ASP A 36 -7.49 -8.93 12.26
CA ASP A 36 -8.56 -8.26 11.53
C ASP A 36 -8.06 -6.89 11.06
N GLU A 37 -7.85 -6.77 9.75
CA GLU A 37 -7.32 -5.58 9.05
C GLU A 37 -6.12 -4.91 9.74
N PRO A 38 -5.09 -5.66 10.16
CA PRO A 38 -4.03 -5.12 11.01
C PRO A 38 -3.22 -4.02 10.31
N THR A 39 -3.35 -3.87 9.01
CA THR A 39 -2.54 -2.92 8.24
C THR A 39 -3.34 -1.77 7.60
N ALA A 40 -4.63 -1.62 7.92
CA ALA A 40 -5.52 -0.63 7.29
C ALA A 40 -5.01 0.83 7.40
N GLN A 41 -4.33 1.17 8.50
CA GLN A 41 -3.82 2.53 8.75
C GLN A 41 -2.31 2.68 8.51
N LEU A 42 -1.66 1.65 7.96
CA LEU A 42 -0.22 1.63 7.74
C LEU A 42 0.16 2.15 6.36
N ASP A 43 1.28 2.85 6.29
CA ASP A 43 1.92 3.13 5.01
C ASP A 43 2.52 1.84 4.40
N PRO A 44 2.83 1.82 3.09
CA PRO A 44 3.30 0.61 2.41
C PRO A 44 4.56 -0.02 3.04
N LEU A 45 5.46 0.80 3.58
CA LEU A 45 6.70 0.30 4.20
C LEU A 45 6.42 -0.35 5.55
N ALA A 46 5.60 0.29 6.38
CA ALA A 46 5.18 -0.24 7.67
C ALA A 46 4.34 -1.53 7.50
N LYS A 47 3.45 -1.56 6.48
CA LYS A 47 2.66 -2.74 6.13
C LYS A 47 3.55 -3.93 5.77
N LYS A 48 4.53 -3.72 4.89
CA LYS A 48 5.49 -4.77 4.53
C LYS A 48 6.23 -5.30 5.76
N LYS A 49 6.77 -4.40 6.58
CA LYS A 49 7.49 -4.77 7.80
C LYS A 49 6.62 -5.56 8.78
N PHE A 50 5.35 -5.17 8.94
CA PHE A 50 4.40 -5.89 9.78
C PHE A 50 4.20 -7.32 9.30
N PHE A 51 3.90 -7.52 8.00
CA PHE A 51 3.72 -8.86 7.45
C PHE A 51 5.00 -9.71 7.47
N ASP A 52 6.16 -9.12 7.22
CA ASP A 52 7.43 -9.85 7.33
C ASP A 52 7.61 -10.37 8.78
N THR A 53 7.31 -9.54 9.80
CA THR A 53 7.34 -9.97 11.21
C THR A 53 6.31 -11.08 11.49
N VAL A 54 5.08 -10.95 11.00
CA VAL A 54 4.02 -11.96 11.19
C VAL A 54 4.44 -13.32 10.59
N LEU A 55 5.06 -13.29 9.41
CA LEU A 55 5.56 -14.52 8.76
C LEU A 55 6.75 -15.15 9.48
N GLU A 56 7.65 -14.34 10.05
CA GLU A 56 8.73 -14.82 10.92
C GLU A 56 8.16 -15.50 12.15
N LEU A 57 7.15 -14.92 12.80
CA LEU A 57 6.47 -15.53 13.94
C LEU A 57 5.83 -16.88 13.58
N ASN A 58 5.15 -16.99 12.44
CA ASN A 58 4.60 -18.26 11.97
C ASN A 58 5.71 -19.30 11.78
N LYS A 59 6.79 -18.91 11.09
CA LYS A 59 7.90 -19.82 10.76
C LYS A 59 8.68 -20.28 11.99
N ASP A 60 9.01 -19.35 12.89
CA ASP A 60 9.93 -19.60 14.00
C ASP A 60 9.23 -20.23 15.22
N PHE A 61 7.95 -19.92 15.43
CA PHE A 61 7.17 -20.41 16.57
C PHE A 61 6.03 -21.37 16.19
N GLY A 62 5.80 -21.63 14.89
CA GLY A 62 4.74 -22.56 14.45
C GLY A 62 3.31 -22.04 14.71
N ILE A 63 3.13 -20.73 14.93
CA ILE A 63 1.82 -20.14 15.25
C ILE A 63 0.91 -20.21 14.04
N THR A 64 -0.31 -20.72 14.22
CA THR A 64 -1.34 -20.65 13.17
C THR A 64 -1.87 -19.23 13.05
N ILE A 65 -1.88 -18.67 11.84
CA ILE A 65 -2.29 -17.28 11.62
C ILE A 65 -3.49 -17.24 10.67
N MET A 66 -4.55 -16.55 11.07
CA MET A 66 -5.65 -16.14 10.21
C MET A 66 -5.66 -14.62 10.10
N CYS A 67 -5.61 -14.11 8.87
CA CYS A 67 -5.56 -12.67 8.61
C CYS A 67 -6.68 -12.28 7.65
N VAL A 68 -7.46 -11.27 8.03
CA VAL A 68 -8.44 -10.61 7.17
C VAL A 68 -7.80 -9.34 6.62
N GLU A 69 -7.81 -9.16 5.29
CA GLU A 69 -7.24 -8.00 4.61
C GLU A 69 -8.01 -7.68 3.34
N HIS A 70 -8.19 -6.39 3.06
CA HIS A 70 -8.78 -5.93 1.80
C HIS A 70 -7.78 -5.87 0.65
N ASN A 71 -6.52 -5.52 0.95
CA ASN A 71 -5.45 -5.50 -0.04
C ASN A 71 -4.59 -6.75 0.10
N LEU A 72 -4.84 -7.70 -0.76
CA LEU A 72 -4.24 -9.03 -0.71
C LEU A 72 -2.82 -9.09 -1.27
N ALA A 73 -2.33 -8.04 -1.96
CA ALA A 73 -1.07 -8.08 -2.72
C ALA A 73 0.15 -8.50 -1.88
N ASP A 74 0.18 -8.13 -0.58
CA ASP A 74 1.33 -8.38 0.29
C ASP A 74 1.32 -9.75 0.95
N ILE A 75 0.15 -10.35 1.18
CA ILE A 75 0.00 -11.61 1.92
C ILE A 75 -0.45 -12.78 1.04
N TYR A 76 -1.15 -12.52 -0.05
CA TYR A 76 -1.77 -13.57 -0.87
C TYR A 76 -0.79 -14.66 -1.34
N SER A 77 0.38 -14.26 -1.83
CA SER A 77 1.39 -15.19 -2.31
C SER A 77 2.10 -15.99 -1.20
N LYS A 78 1.91 -15.58 0.04
CA LYS A 78 2.55 -16.15 1.23
C LYS A 78 1.59 -17.01 2.06
N ALA A 79 0.29 -16.92 1.77
CA ALA A 79 -0.73 -17.72 2.43
C ALA A 79 -0.75 -19.17 1.90
N ASP A 80 -0.88 -20.12 2.82
CA ASP A 80 -1.08 -21.54 2.45
C ASP A 80 -2.50 -21.78 1.97
N LYS A 81 -3.45 -21.01 2.50
CA LYS A 81 -4.88 -21.19 2.28
C LYS A 81 -5.59 -19.83 2.21
N VAL A 82 -6.56 -19.73 1.32
CA VAL A 82 -7.44 -18.57 1.17
C VAL A 82 -8.88 -18.99 1.35
N LEU A 83 -9.60 -18.23 2.18
CA LEU A 83 -11.03 -18.36 2.39
C LEU A 83 -11.71 -17.14 1.78
N VAL A 84 -12.77 -17.35 1.01
CA VAL A 84 -13.55 -16.25 0.42
C VAL A 84 -14.98 -16.34 0.95
N LEU A 85 -15.40 -15.25 1.62
CA LEU A 85 -16.75 -15.10 2.14
C LEU A 85 -17.51 -14.08 1.29
N GLU A 86 -18.78 -14.39 1.01
CA GLU A 86 -19.72 -13.50 0.34
C GLU A 86 -21.12 -13.75 0.93
N ASP A 87 -21.81 -12.69 1.31
CA ASP A 87 -23.14 -12.73 1.93
C ASP A 87 -23.25 -13.73 3.10
N GLY A 88 -22.23 -13.78 3.95
CA GLY A 88 -22.17 -14.68 5.11
C GLY A 88 -21.93 -16.15 4.76
N LYS A 89 -21.64 -16.48 3.51
CA LYS A 89 -21.35 -17.84 3.04
C LYS A 89 -19.92 -18.00 2.63
N LEU A 90 -19.31 -19.13 2.95
CA LEU A 90 -17.99 -19.50 2.46
C LEU A 90 -18.14 -20.01 1.01
N ILE A 91 -17.79 -19.16 0.03
CA ILE A 91 -17.92 -19.49 -1.38
C ILE A 91 -16.68 -20.22 -1.94
N TYR A 92 -15.54 -20.03 -1.29
CA TYR A 92 -14.31 -20.73 -1.67
C TYR A 92 -13.38 -21.00 -0.48
N ASN A 93 -12.67 -22.13 -0.55
CA ASN A 93 -11.70 -22.58 0.44
C ASN A 93 -10.60 -23.41 -0.25
N GLY A 94 -9.42 -22.86 -0.42
CA GLY A 94 -8.34 -23.55 -1.13
C GLY A 94 -7.01 -22.80 -1.16
N THR A 95 -6.09 -23.27 -1.99
CA THR A 95 -4.80 -22.61 -2.19
C THR A 95 -4.96 -21.30 -2.96
N PRO A 96 -4.05 -20.33 -2.81
CA PRO A 96 -4.13 -19.05 -3.54
C PRO A 96 -4.31 -19.23 -5.06
N ARG A 97 -3.60 -20.17 -5.71
CA ARG A 97 -3.70 -20.41 -7.15
C ARG A 97 -5.11 -20.86 -7.55
N LYS A 98 -5.65 -21.86 -6.85
CA LYS A 98 -7.00 -22.37 -7.13
C LYS A 98 -8.09 -21.35 -6.80
N THR A 99 -7.88 -20.52 -5.78
CA THR A 99 -8.78 -19.40 -5.44
C THR A 99 -8.83 -18.39 -6.58
N ALA A 100 -7.68 -18.00 -7.13
CA ALA A 100 -7.61 -17.09 -8.27
C ALA A 100 -8.38 -17.63 -9.48
N GLU A 101 -8.15 -18.88 -9.85
CA GLU A 101 -8.88 -19.54 -10.95
C GLU A 101 -10.40 -19.55 -10.73
N SER A 102 -10.84 -19.85 -9.50
CA SER A 102 -12.27 -19.88 -9.17
C SER A 102 -12.89 -18.49 -9.28
N LEU A 103 -12.25 -17.46 -8.73
CA LEU A 103 -12.75 -16.08 -8.77
C LEU A 103 -12.85 -15.55 -10.21
N VAL A 104 -11.89 -15.89 -11.08
CA VAL A 104 -11.94 -15.51 -12.49
C VAL A 104 -13.04 -16.24 -13.23
N LYS A 105 -13.19 -17.55 -13.02
CA LYS A 105 -14.27 -18.35 -13.66
C LYS A 105 -15.66 -17.87 -13.30
N THR A 106 -15.85 -17.36 -12.09
CA THR A 106 -17.14 -16.83 -11.60
C THR A 106 -17.31 -15.34 -11.86
N GLU A 107 -16.34 -14.70 -12.54
CA GLU A 107 -16.33 -13.25 -12.79
C GLU A 107 -16.49 -12.41 -11.49
N ASN A 108 -16.02 -12.93 -10.37
CA ASN A 108 -16.19 -12.29 -9.07
C ASN A 108 -15.38 -10.99 -8.98
N PRO A 109 -15.96 -9.86 -8.53
CA PRO A 109 -15.26 -8.59 -8.43
C PRO A 109 -14.00 -8.60 -7.56
N LEU A 110 -13.86 -9.55 -6.64
CA LEU A 110 -12.65 -9.73 -5.82
C LEU A 110 -11.39 -10.02 -6.64
N VAL A 111 -11.51 -10.41 -7.90
CA VAL A 111 -10.38 -10.54 -8.86
C VAL A 111 -9.55 -9.26 -8.91
N TYR A 112 -10.17 -8.09 -8.80
CA TYR A 112 -9.45 -6.81 -8.84
C TYR A 112 -8.55 -6.57 -7.62
N GLY A 113 -8.80 -7.25 -6.50
CA GLY A 113 -7.94 -7.24 -5.30
C GLY A 113 -6.75 -8.20 -5.36
N LEU A 114 -6.70 -9.12 -6.35
CA LEU A 114 -5.62 -10.08 -6.49
C LEU A 114 -4.31 -9.41 -6.96
N PRO A 115 -3.14 -10.02 -6.69
CA PRO A 115 -1.86 -9.55 -7.21
C PRO A 115 -1.88 -9.34 -8.72
N SER A 116 -1.19 -8.31 -9.22
CA SER A 116 -1.16 -7.98 -10.65
C SER A 116 -0.65 -9.12 -11.54
N SER A 117 0.31 -9.91 -11.05
CA SER A 117 0.79 -11.12 -11.75
C SER A 117 -0.31 -12.13 -12.02
N VAL A 118 -1.19 -12.35 -11.03
CA VAL A 118 -2.35 -13.23 -11.14
C VAL A 118 -3.36 -12.68 -12.15
N ARG A 119 -3.69 -11.39 -12.03
CA ARG A 119 -4.67 -10.76 -12.94
C ARG A 119 -4.22 -10.75 -14.39
N ILE A 120 -2.94 -10.51 -14.65
CA ILE A 120 -2.38 -10.55 -16.00
C ILE A 120 -2.44 -11.97 -16.56
N TYR A 121 -2.01 -12.97 -15.78
CA TYR A 121 -2.03 -14.37 -16.19
C TYR A 121 -3.44 -14.83 -16.54
N GLU A 122 -4.39 -14.63 -15.67
CA GLU A 122 -5.78 -15.05 -15.87
C GLU A 122 -6.47 -14.26 -17.00
N GLY A 123 -6.11 -12.98 -17.18
CA GLY A 123 -6.57 -12.18 -18.32
C GLY A 123 -6.07 -12.74 -19.65
N CYS A 124 -4.80 -13.15 -19.73
CA CYS A 124 -4.23 -13.77 -20.94
C CYS A 124 -4.74 -15.18 -21.21
N LYS A 125 -5.18 -15.92 -20.18
CA LYS A 125 -5.69 -17.30 -20.30
C LYS A 125 -6.96 -17.40 -21.14
N LYS A 126 -7.68 -16.30 -21.32
CA LYS A 126 -8.87 -16.23 -22.20
C LYS A 126 -8.50 -16.46 -23.67
N ASP A 127 -7.31 -16.03 -24.07
CA ASP A 127 -6.87 -16.04 -25.48
C ASP A 127 -5.79 -17.09 -25.76
N ILE A 128 -5.09 -17.55 -24.73
CA ILE A 128 -3.92 -18.46 -24.88
C ILE A 128 -3.99 -19.54 -23.79
N THR A 129 -3.82 -20.79 -24.19
CA THR A 129 -3.73 -21.91 -23.26
C THR A 129 -2.29 -22.07 -22.75
N PHE A 130 -2.09 -22.01 -21.43
CA PHE A 130 -0.79 -22.21 -20.79
C PHE A 130 -0.77 -23.51 -20.00
N GLU A 131 0.33 -24.23 -20.06
CA GLU A 131 0.58 -25.42 -19.24
C GLU A 131 1.25 -25.09 -17.89
N THR A 132 1.43 -23.80 -17.60
CA THR A 132 2.13 -23.33 -16.40
C THR A 132 1.16 -22.92 -15.31
N ASP A 133 1.58 -23.08 -14.05
CA ASP A 133 0.84 -22.59 -12.90
C ASP A 133 0.69 -21.07 -12.90
N CYS A 134 -0.45 -20.60 -12.40
CA CYS A 134 -0.70 -19.16 -12.20
C CYS A 134 0.38 -18.50 -11.32
N PRO A 135 1.09 -17.46 -11.80
CA PRO A 135 2.13 -16.82 -11.03
C PRO A 135 1.54 -15.96 -9.90
N LEU A 136 1.94 -16.20 -8.66
CA LEU A 136 1.47 -15.45 -7.50
C LEU A 136 2.34 -14.22 -7.21
N THR A 137 3.60 -14.21 -7.66
CA THR A 137 4.56 -13.15 -7.40
C THR A 137 5.02 -12.48 -8.70
N VAL A 138 5.52 -11.24 -8.59
CA VAL A 138 6.14 -10.54 -9.74
C VAL A 138 7.31 -11.33 -10.32
N LYS A 139 8.10 -12.02 -9.47
CA LYS A 139 9.22 -12.87 -9.92
C LYS A 139 8.73 -14.04 -10.77
N GLU A 140 7.68 -14.73 -10.34
CA GLU A 140 7.04 -15.80 -11.10
C GLU A 140 6.42 -15.26 -12.39
N GLY A 141 5.72 -14.12 -12.32
CA GLY A 141 5.12 -13.47 -13.48
C GLY A 141 6.15 -13.10 -14.55
N ARG A 142 7.30 -12.57 -14.16
CA ARG A 142 8.40 -12.27 -15.09
C ARG A 142 8.94 -13.52 -15.76
N LYS A 143 9.13 -14.62 -15.01
CA LYS A 143 9.58 -15.90 -15.57
C LYS A 143 8.56 -16.46 -16.56
N TRP A 144 7.28 -16.40 -16.20
CA TRP A 144 6.19 -16.82 -17.06
C TRP A 144 6.14 -16.02 -18.37
N ILE A 145 6.16 -14.65 -18.31
CA ILE A 145 6.16 -13.80 -19.51
C ILE A 145 7.39 -14.11 -20.39
N ALA A 146 8.56 -14.31 -19.80
CA ALA A 146 9.77 -14.66 -20.54
C ALA A 146 9.63 -16.02 -21.29
N SER A 147 8.88 -16.99 -20.73
CA SER A 147 8.64 -18.27 -21.36
C SER A 147 7.70 -18.21 -22.57
N LEU A 148 6.90 -17.14 -22.69
CA LEU A 148 5.93 -16.98 -23.78
C LEU A 148 6.56 -16.55 -25.12
N ASN A 149 7.87 -16.26 -25.16
CA ASN A 149 8.57 -15.80 -26.37
C ASN A 149 7.83 -14.67 -27.11
N ILE A 150 7.14 -13.79 -26.38
CA ILE A 150 6.40 -12.68 -26.96
C ILE A 150 7.41 -11.74 -27.61
N LYS A 151 7.37 -11.62 -28.94
CA LYS A 151 8.11 -10.57 -29.64
C LYS A 151 7.52 -9.23 -29.21
N GLY A 152 8.30 -8.45 -28.44
CA GLY A 152 7.87 -7.16 -27.94
C GLY A 152 7.47 -6.25 -29.09
N GLY A 153 6.22 -5.85 -29.15
CA GLY A 153 5.83 -4.65 -29.87
C GLY A 153 6.38 -3.44 -29.09
N SER A 154 6.94 -2.47 -29.78
CA SER A 154 7.30 -1.19 -29.17
C SER A 154 5.99 -0.52 -28.69
N TYR A 155 5.69 -0.67 -27.40
CA TYR A 155 4.65 0.15 -26.79
C TYR A 155 5.24 1.56 -26.66
N VAL A 156 4.92 2.43 -27.59
CA VAL A 156 5.14 3.85 -27.42
C VAL A 156 4.12 4.29 -26.39
N SER A 157 4.55 4.51 -25.16
CA SER A 157 3.76 5.22 -24.17
C SER A 157 3.38 6.55 -24.80
N GLN A 158 2.13 6.72 -25.15
CA GLN A 158 1.59 8.04 -25.45
C GLN A 158 1.49 8.74 -24.09
N ASP A 159 2.61 9.24 -23.58
CA ASP A 159 2.55 10.29 -22.59
C ASP A 159 1.74 11.41 -23.22
N LYS A 160 0.52 11.60 -22.74
CA LYS A 160 -0.29 12.72 -23.17
C LYS A 160 0.49 13.98 -22.82
N HIS A 161 1.13 14.59 -23.82
CA HIS A 161 1.65 15.93 -23.69
C HIS A 161 0.43 16.83 -23.44
N TYR A 162 0.26 17.17 -22.20
CA TYR A 162 -0.74 18.14 -21.81
C TYR A 162 -0.09 19.51 -21.94
N GLU A 163 -0.75 20.40 -22.70
CA GLU A 163 -0.36 21.81 -22.69
C GLU A 163 -0.32 22.30 -21.25
N THR A 164 0.70 23.07 -20.89
CA THR A 164 0.85 23.66 -19.57
C THR A 164 -0.32 24.59 -19.30
N GLY A 165 -1.20 24.16 -18.40
CA GLY A 165 -2.38 24.94 -17.99
C GLY A 165 -2.03 26.00 -16.93
N ASP A 166 -2.99 26.88 -16.66
CA ASP A 166 -2.90 27.83 -15.56
C ASP A 166 -2.61 27.11 -14.24
N THR A 167 -1.74 27.69 -13.41
CA THR A 167 -1.41 27.17 -12.07
C THR A 167 -2.58 27.37 -11.11
N ALA A 168 -3.07 26.29 -10.54
CA ALA A 168 -4.08 26.31 -9.48
C ALA A 168 -3.48 26.46 -8.11
N VAL A 169 -2.37 25.77 -7.83
CA VAL A 169 -1.65 25.83 -6.55
C VAL A 169 -0.17 26.06 -6.82
N SER A 170 0.41 27.03 -6.14
CA SER A 170 1.86 27.30 -6.17
C SER A 170 2.42 27.31 -4.75
N VAL A 171 3.38 26.44 -4.52
CA VAL A 171 4.13 26.32 -3.24
C VAL A 171 5.57 26.64 -3.52
N LYS A 172 6.16 27.63 -2.82
CA LYS A 172 7.53 28.10 -3.07
C LYS A 172 8.32 28.23 -1.78
N ASN A 173 9.41 27.47 -1.69
CA ASN A 173 10.39 27.49 -0.59
C ASN A 173 9.74 27.41 0.80
N VAL A 174 8.74 26.54 0.96
CA VAL A 174 7.96 26.44 2.19
C VAL A 174 8.71 25.64 3.25
N PHE A 175 8.82 26.25 4.42
CA PHE A 175 9.28 25.62 5.66
C PHE A 175 8.16 25.67 6.70
N PHE A 176 7.99 24.57 7.44
CA PHE A 176 7.00 24.50 8.51
C PHE A 176 7.43 23.62 9.68
N ARG A 177 7.11 24.05 10.89
CA ARG A 177 7.18 23.30 12.15
C ARG A 177 6.03 23.69 13.06
N TYR A 178 5.61 22.80 13.94
CA TYR A 178 4.45 23.05 14.81
C TYR A 178 4.78 23.98 16.00
N THR A 179 5.99 23.89 16.55
CA THR A 179 6.47 24.72 17.67
C THR A 179 7.86 25.27 17.37
N LYS A 180 8.23 26.38 18.03
CA LYS A 180 9.55 27.04 17.80
C LYS A 180 10.75 26.09 18.00
N ASN A 181 10.62 25.13 18.92
CA ASN A 181 11.71 24.25 19.32
C ASN A 181 11.62 22.85 18.68
N SER A 182 10.59 22.56 17.86
CA SER A 182 10.49 21.29 17.16
C SER A 182 11.29 21.29 15.85
N ALA A 183 11.68 20.10 15.41
CA ALA A 183 12.24 19.90 14.08
C ALA A 183 11.25 20.36 12.99
N ASN A 184 11.78 20.76 11.84
CA ASN A 184 10.95 21.11 10.71
C ASN A 184 10.21 19.85 10.22
N VAL A 185 8.93 20.02 9.95
CA VAL A 185 8.06 18.98 9.35
C VAL A 185 8.08 19.10 7.83
N LEU A 186 8.24 20.33 7.32
CA LEU A 186 8.44 20.60 5.90
C LEU A 186 9.68 21.46 5.74
N GLU A 187 10.52 21.11 4.77
CA GLU A 187 11.78 21.78 4.50
C GLU A 187 11.92 22.08 3.01
N ASN A 188 11.96 23.37 2.69
CA ASN A 188 12.20 23.87 1.33
C ASN A 188 11.30 23.24 0.25
N ILE A 189 10.02 23.09 0.54
CA ILE A 189 9.06 22.49 -0.38
C ILE A 189 8.68 23.49 -1.47
N SER A 190 8.83 23.07 -2.75
CA SER A 190 8.46 23.85 -3.93
C SER A 190 7.87 22.97 -5.00
N PHE A 191 6.67 23.32 -5.48
CA PHE A 191 6.00 22.71 -6.62
C PHE A 191 4.81 23.54 -7.08
N ASP A 192 4.34 23.27 -8.27
CA ASP A 192 3.12 23.86 -8.82
C ASP A 192 2.13 22.75 -9.21
N ILE A 193 0.83 23.01 -9.09
CA ILE A 193 -0.25 22.14 -9.54
C ILE A 193 -1.09 22.91 -10.56
N GLU A 194 -1.27 22.34 -11.73
CA GLU A 194 -2.07 22.92 -12.80
C GLU A 194 -3.57 22.76 -12.57
N LYS A 195 -4.36 23.67 -13.10
CA LYS A 195 -5.83 23.59 -13.07
C LYS A 195 -6.33 22.34 -13.79
N GLY A 196 -7.38 21.72 -13.25
CA GLY A 196 -8.03 20.55 -13.86
C GLY A 196 -7.22 19.25 -13.81
N ARG A 197 -6.09 19.22 -13.05
CA ARG A 197 -5.26 18.02 -12.89
C ARG A 197 -5.52 17.30 -11.58
N ILE A 198 -5.37 16.00 -11.62
CA ILE A 198 -5.32 15.16 -10.41
C ILE A 198 -3.85 14.93 -10.07
N THR A 199 -3.43 15.41 -8.91
CA THR A 199 -2.07 15.24 -8.40
C THR A 199 -2.07 14.31 -7.19
N ALA A 200 -1.30 13.23 -7.23
CA ALA A 200 -1.15 12.31 -6.11
C ALA A 200 0.04 12.72 -5.23
N LEU A 201 -0.21 12.87 -3.91
CA LEU A 201 0.82 13.13 -2.90
C LEU A 201 1.13 11.84 -2.15
N LEU A 202 2.32 11.29 -2.35
CA LEU A 202 2.77 10.03 -1.77
C LEU A 202 3.85 10.27 -0.70
N GLY A 203 3.96 9.36 0.24
CA GLY A 203 4.99 9.37 1.30
C GLY A 203 4.60 8.50 2.49
N SER A 204 5.57 8.17 3.34
CA SER A 204 5.36 7.42 4.58
C SER A 204 4.51 8.19 5.59
N ASN A 205 4.01 7.50 6.63
CA ASN A 205 3.35 8.18 7.75
C ASN A 205 4.37 9.08 8.47
N GLY A 206 3.92 10.29 8.84
CA GLY A 206 4.82 11.30 9.41
C GLY A 206 5.61 12.15 8.39
N ALA A 207 5.56 11.85 7.09
CA ALA A 207 6.28 12.61 6.05
C ALA A 207 5.78 14.04 5.80
N GLY A 208 4.80 14.52 6.56
CA GLY A 208 4.29 15.90 6.44
C GLY A 208 3.15 16.10 5.43
N LYS A 209 2.60 15.04 4.82
CA LYS A 209 1.51 15.13 3.82
C LYS A 209 0.32 15.93 4.31
N THR A 210 -0.23 15.57 5.46
CA THR A 210 -1.37 16.26 6.09
C THR A 210 -1.02 17.70 6.46
N THR A 211 0.21 17.95 6.87
CA THR A 211 0.70 19.29 7.18
C THR A 211 0.73 20.17 5.93
N LEU A 212 1.22 19.64 4.82
CA LEU A 212 1.22 20.33 3.53
C LEU A 212 -0.19 20.65 3.06
N LEU A 213 -1.13 19.68 3.16
CA LEU A 213 -2.53 19.92 2.84
C LEU A 213 -3.14 21.04 3.70
N ARG A 214 -2.85 21.07 5.01
CA ARG A 214 -3.32 22.14 5.91
C ARG A 214 -2.79 23.53 5.56
N LEU A 215 -1.55 23.60 5.05
CA LEU A 215 -0.98 24.86 4.54
C LEU A 215 -1.69 25.28 3.24
N MET A 216 -1.91 24.39 2.30
CA MET A 216 -2.63 24.68 1.06
C MET A 216 -4.09 25.07 1.31
N ALA A 217 -4.73 24.50 2.33
CA ALA A 217 -6.09 24.86 2.76
C ALA A 217 -6.17 26.16 3.58
N GLY A 218 -5.03 26.83 3.85
CA GLY A 218 -4.99 28.05 4.66
C GLY A 218 -5.26 27.84 6.17
N ILE A 219 -5.36 26.57 6.64
CA ILE A 219 -5.60 26.23 8.06
C ILE A 219 -4.36 26.56 8.91
N LYS A 220 -3.18 26.46 8.31
CA LYS A 220 -1.89 26.79 8.91
C LYS A 220 -1.11 27.72 7.99
N LYS A 221 -0.23 28.53 8.57
CA LYS A 221 0.66 29.43 7.81
C LYS A 221 2.09 28.89 7.83
N PRO A 222 2.83 28.94 6.71
CA PRO A 222 4.22 28.54 6.68
C PRO A 222 5.07 29.51 7.53
N ILE A 223 6.21 29.02 8.05
CA ILE A 223 7.20 29.88 8.75
C ILE A 223 7.93 30.76 7.74
N SER A 224 8.27 30.18 6.59
CA SER A 224 8.85 30.89 5.46
C SER A 224 8.37 30.25 4.14
N GLY A 225 8.55 31.00 3.05
CA GLY A 225 8.02 30.62 1.75
C GLY A 225 6.60 31.14 1.52
N LYS A 226 6.00 30.72 0.42
CA LYS A 226 4.66 31.18 0.00
C LYS A 226 3.83 30.02 -0.52
N VAL A 227 2.55 30.00 -0.14
CA VAL A 227 1.53 29.10 -0.68
C VAL A 227 0.45 29.97 -1.31
N LYS A 228 0.13 29.73 -2.59
CA LYS A 228 -0.95 30.42 -3.31
C LYS A 228 -1.90 29.37 -3.88
N VAL A 229 -3.19 29.61 -3.74
CA VAL A 229 -4.25 28.78 -4.31
C VAL A 229 -5.14 29.68 -5.16
N ASN A 230 -5.30 29.35 -6.45
CA ASN A 230 -6.00 30.19 -7.44
C ASN A 230 -5.54 31.66 -7.42
N GLY A 231 -4.22 31.86 -7.30
CA GLY A 231 -3.59 33.19 -7.23
C GLY A 231 -3.69 33.92 -5.88
N ARG A 232 -4.47 33.41 -4.91
CA ARG A 232 -4.60 34.00 -3.56
C ARG A 232 -3.62 33.32 -2.60
N CYS A 233 -3.05 34.08 -1.67
CA CYS A 233 -2.24 33.49 -0.57
C CYS A 233 -3.17 32.71 0.36
N ALA A 234 -2.76 31.44 0.67
CA ALA A 234 -3.41 30.60 1.64
C ALA A 234 -2.94 30.92 3.06
#